data_7bae6742776fae2e91518b819fcc6836
#
_entry.id   7bae6742776fae2e91518b819fcc6836
#
_cell.length_a   1.000
_cell.length_b   1.000
_cell.length_c   1.000
_cell.angle_alpha   90.00
_cell.angle_beta   90.00
_cell.angle_gamma   90.00
#
_symmetry.space_group_name_H-M   'P 1'
#
loop_
_entity.id
_entity.type
_entity.pdbx_description
1 polymer ?
#
loop_
_entity_poly.entity_id
_entity_poly.type
_entity_poly.pdbx_seq_one_letter_code
_entity_poly.pdbx_strand_id
1 'polypeptide(L)'
;MHADRLARRWEALLWALPLVAASVAALPVVVAGFPQGHDWIFELVRSAQYTQAVRAGQWPPTWASELYAGYGSPIFLFYAPLFPAASALGSALLGTVGGGCVAALALLPALAALAIAAMVRQVPGAPAASARAAASFYVLHPYLLGDAWLRNADAEYTALCLAPFALAGLLRARAQPRSAVLWIAAGLALVVLAHNLSGLWLAAVCAGATALSAGRSGGGRAAALARISGIGLGLALASFFWLPALLWVSEVRTEQLLAGKFDFHGNFAALGALFGWEDFFGMGPLTALALAALAGTLALPAPKHSGQRWIALGALLGGLSSVALATPISVQLWELVPLLPLYQFPWRFAGPAALFAALAVALLVSWTSASLGRRAALVLELLLFALCTLQALPRLLQYEPLPAPVRDRLEPALAPAALLRSPLPATVGEEYLPRGASLTAWQVVSPRLGPLVEWGGARVEVLEDRGVFARLRVSSETEVTLRWARWAFPQWRLDVNGSSAALERGPSGEIASRIPAGSHELELRYEPPAARRAGLWLSGIALLSCAAIALAGARPGRSAQPGPGPFARATQR
;
A
#
# COMPACT_ATOMS: atom_id res chain seq x y z
N MET A 1 -12.84 -43.64 -12.77
CA MET A 1 -13.78 -42.89 -11.91
C MET A 1 -13.36 -42.82 -10.44
N HIS A 2 -13.02 -43.93 -9.75
CA HIS A 2 -12.64 -43.86 -8.32
C HIS A 2 -11.26 -43.19 -8.13
N ALA A 3 -10.28 -43.56 -8.92
CA ALA A 3 -8.92 -42.98 -8.92
C ALA A 3 -8.93 -41.48 -9.23
N ASP A 4 -9.78 -41.01 -10.16
CA ASP A 4 -9.90 -39.59 -10.50
C ASP A 4 -10.57 -38.76 -9.38
N ARG A 5 -11.49 -39.36 -8.63
CA ARG A 5 -12.08 -38.72 -7.45
C ARG A 5 -11.07 -38.62 -6.31
N LEU A 6 -10.26 -39.64 -6.09
CA LEU A 6 -9.18 -39.62 -5.11
C LEU A 6 -8.13 -38.57 -5.47
N ALA A 7 -7.68 -38.54 -6.73
CA ALA A 7 -6.71 -37.53 -7.20
C ALA A 7 -7.22 -36.11 -7.00
N ARG A 8 -8.48 -35.80 -7.33
CA ARG A 8 -9.09 -34.49 -7.10
C ARG A 8 -9.18 -34.13 -5.62
N ARG A 9 -9.47 -35.11 -4.73
CA ARG A 9 -9.47 -34.87 -3.27
C ARG A 9 -8.08 -34.53 -2.76
N TRP A 10 -7.05 -35.25 -3.21
CA TRP A 10 -5.66 -34.93 -2.86
C TRP A 10 -5.23 -33.56 -3.36
N GLU A 11 -5.58 -33.18 -4.58
CA GLU A 11 -5.30 -31.83 -5.10
C GLU A 11 -6.01 -30.73 -4.29
N ALA A 12 -7.25 -30.97 -3.86
CA ALA A 12 -7.97 -30.03 -3.01
C ALA A 12 -7.31 -29.89 -1.62
N LEU A 13 -6.86 -31.02 -1.04
CA LEU A 13 -6.13 -31.01 0.25
C LEU A 13 -4.80 -30.25 0.17
N LEU A 14 -4.09 -30.33 -0.96
CA LEU A 14 -2.82 -29.64 -1.14
C LEU A 14 -2.98 -28.09 -1.16
N TRP A 15 -4.18 -27.56 -1.44
CA TRP A 15 -4.45 -26.13 -1.25
C TRP A 15 -4.44 -25.70 0.22
N ALA A 16 -4.40 -26.64 1.18
CA ALA A 16 -4.11 -26.32 2.57
C ALA A 16 -2.68 -25.78 2.76
N LEU A 17 -1.70 -26.11 1.94
CA LEU A 17 -0.31 -25.66 2.09
C LEU A 17 -0.17 -24.11 2.11
N PRO A 18 -0.64 -23.36 1.09
CA PRO A 18 -0.56 -21.90 1.15
C PRO A 18 -1.44 -21.28 2.25
N LEU A 19 -2.53 -21.95 2.66
CA LEU A 19 -3.35 -21.51 3.79
C LEU A 19 -2.60 -21.71 5.12
N VAL A 20 -1.93 -22.85 5.28
CA VAL A 20 -1.05 -23.09 6.44
C VAL A 20 0.10 -22.09 6.46
N ALA A 21 0.75 -21.83 5.32
CA ALA A 21 1.79 -20.82 5.21
C ALA A 21 1.26 -19.43 5.67
N ALA A 22 0.08 -19.02 5.20
CA ALA A 22 -0.55 -17.77 5.59
C ALA A 22 -0.91 -17.73 7.08
N SER A 23 -1.39 -18.85 7.62
CA SER A 23 -1.69 -18.97 9.05
C SER A 23 -0.41 -18.90 9.90
N VAL A 24 0.66 -19.57 9.48
CA VAL A 24 1.97 -19.50 10.14
C VAL A 24 2.51 -18.06 10.14
N ALA A 25 2.42 -17.37 9.01
CA ALA A 25 2.83 -15.98 8.93
C ALA A 25 1.98 -15.06 9.81
N ALA A 26 0.65 -15.27 9.91
CA ALA A 26 -0.25 -14.46 10.72
C ALA A 26 -0.23 -14.84 12.22
N LEU A 27 0.22 -16.04 12.57
CA LEU A 27 0.12 -16.58 13.93
C LEU A 27 0.68 -15.65 15.01
N PRO A 28 1.89 -15.05 14.85
CA PRO A 28 2.46 -14.18 15.87
C PRO A 28 1.53 -13.01 16.22
N VAL A 29 1.01 -12.28 15.23
CA VAL A 29 0.14 -11.12 15.48
C VAL A 29 -1.22 -11.52 16.06
N VAL A 30 -1.75 -12.68 15.68
CA VAL A 30 -3.03 -13.18 16.19
C VAL A 30 -2.93 -13.61 17.65
N VAL A 31 -1.82 -14.27 18.02
CA VAL A 31 -1.64 -14.84 19.37
C VAL A 31 -1.07 -13.81 20.34
N ALA A 32 -0.07 -13.05 19.91
CA ALA A 32 0.68 -12.16 20.79
C ALA A 32 0.27 -10.68 20.69
N GLY A 33 -0.57 -10.30 19.71
CA GLY A 33 -1.05 -8.94 19.52
C GLY A 33 -0.15 -8.13 18.59
N PHE A 34 -0.25 -6.79 18.62
CA PHE A 34 0.47 -5.90 17.72
C PHE A 34 1.99 -5.95 17.96
N PRO A 35 2.83 -5.99 16.90
CA PRO A 35 4.28 -6.11 17.04
C PRO A 35 4.95 -4.80 17.50
N GLN A 36 6.07 -4.93 18.22
CA GLN A 36 6.96 -3.83 18.60
C GLN A 36 8.10 -3.73 17.57
N GLY A 37 7.80 -3.41 16.33
CA GLY A 37 8.82 -3.14 15.31
C GLY A 37 9.29 -1.68 15.33
N HIS A 38 10.05 -1.25 14.30
CA HIS A 38 10.65 0.09 14.25
C HIS A 38 9.60 1.22 14.23
N ASP A 39 8.51 1.03 13.46
CA ASP A 39 7.53 2.08 13.19
C ASP A 39 6.20 1.88 13.96
N TRP A 40 6.16 0.96 14.94
CA TRP A 40 4.93 0.54 15.63
C TRP A 40 4.08 1.70 16.17
N ILE A 41 4.71 2.70 16.78
CA ILE A 41 4.00 3.83 17.38
C ILE A 41 3.34 4.70 16.30
N PHE A 42 4.04 4.92 15.17
CA PHE A 42 3.54 5.74 14.08
C PHE A 42 2.32 5.09 13.42
N GLU A 43 2.34 3.77 13.23
CA GLU A 43 1.22 3.02 12.64
C GLU A 43 -0.02 3.04 13.53
N LEU A 44 0.16 2.85 14.83
CA LEU A 44 -0.94 2.91 15.79
C LEU A 44 -1.53 4.33 15.91
N VAL A 45 -0.68 5.35 16.00
CA VAL A 45 -1.12 6.75 16.07
C VAL A 45 -1.86 7.15 14.79
N ARG A 46 -1.32 6.81 13.61
CA ARG A 46 -2.01 7.08 12.32
C ARG A 46 -3.36 6.38 12.24
N SER A 47 -3.42 5.10 12.62
CA SER A 47 -4.67 4.33 12.61
C SER A 47 -5.71 4.88 13.59
N ALA A 48 -5.28 5.33 14.78
CA ALA A 48 -6.13 5.99 15.75
C ALA A 48 -6.68 7.31 15.19
N GLN A 49 -5.79 8.17 14.67
CA GLN A 49 -6.16 9.46 14.08
C GLN A 49 -7.09 9.31 12.87
N TYR A 50 -6.83 8.32 12.01
CA TYR A 50 -7.70 8.02 10.87
C TYR A 50 -9.09 7.59 11.34
N THR A 51 -9.16 6.70 12.33
CA THR A 51 -10.42 6.24 12.93
C THR A 51 -11.21 7.40 13.53
N GLN A 52 -10.53 8.29 14.24
CA GLN A 52 -11.15 9.48 14.85
C GLN A 52 -11.65 10.47 13.81
N ALA A 53 -10.85 10.74 12.77
CA ALA A 53 -11.24 11.60 11.67
C ALA A 53 -12.49 11.07 10.92
N VAL A 54 -12.57 9.76 10.70
CA VAL A 54 -13.77 9.11 10.13
C VAL A 54 -14.98 9.28 11.04
N ARG A 55 -14.82 9.08 12.36
CA ARG A 55 -15.90 9.27 13.35
C ARG A 55 -16.36 10.73 13.43
N ALA A 56 -15.46 11.68 13.20
CA ALA A 56 -15.77 13.11 13.12
C ALA A 56 -16.38 13.53 11.76
N GLY A 57 -16.68 12.58 10.86
CA GLY A 57 -17.34 12.84 9.59
C GLY A 57 -16.41 13.20 8.43
N GLN A 58 -15.09 13.12 8.59
CA GLN A 58 -14.16 13.28 7.48
C GLN A 58 -14.11 11.99 6.65
N TRP A 59 -14.58 12.03 5.40
CA TRP A 59 -14.56 10.86 4.51
C TRP A 59 -14.17 11.21 3.07
N PRO A 60 -13.04 10.68 2.55
CA PRO A 60 -11.89 10.15 3.29
C PRO A 60 -11.24 11.24 4.16
N PRO A 61 -10.54 10.91 5.27
CA PRO A 61 -9.81 11.88 6.08
C PRO A 61 -8.74 12.66 5.30
N THR A 62 -8.47 13.89 5.74
CA THR A 62 -7.40 14.74 5.20
C THR A 62 -6.59 15.44 6.29
N TRP A 63 -7.19 15.63 7.46
CA TRP A 63 -6.58 16.32 8.60
C TRP A 63 -6.66 15.45 9.84
N ALA A 64 -5.53 15.24 10.51
CA ALA A 64 -5.43 14.57 11.80
C ALA A 64 -5.43 15.62 12.91
N SER A 65 -6.56 15.81 13.56
CA SER A 65 -6.82 16.97 14.44
C SER A 65 -6.09 16.90 15.78
N GLU A 66 -5.89 15.70 16.33
CA GLU A 66 -5.33 15.53 17.67
C GLU A 66 -3.80 15.43 17.69
N LEU A 67 -3.15 15.31 16.51
CA LEU A 67 -1.70 15.29 16.42
C LEU A 67 -1.09 16.60 16.94
N TYR A 68 0.13 16.46 17.46
CA TYR A 68 0.91 17.60 17.96
C TYR A 68 0.12 18.42 19.00
N ALA A 69 -0.44 17.72 19.99
CA ALA A 69 -1.23 18.32 21.07
C ALA A 69 -2.40 19.19 20.56
N GLY A 70 -3.05 18.77 19.48
CA GLY A 70 -4.22 19.45 18.90
C GLY A 70 -3.92 20.48 17.82
N TYR A 71 -2.63 20.77 17.53
CA TYR A 71 -2.29 21.65 16.40
C TYR A 71 -2.63 20.98 15.05
N GLY A 72 -2.71 19.66 15.01
CA GLY A 72 -3.13 18.86 13.86
C GLY A 72 -2.07 18.70 12.78
N SER A 73 -2.40 17.92 11.76
CA SER A 73 -1.50 17.67 10.61
C SER A 73 -2.31 17.29 9.36
N PRO A 74 -1.88 17.75 8.17
CA PRO A 74 -2.47 17.33 6.89
C PRO A 74 -2.00 15.93 6.44
N ILE A 75 -1.52 15.08 7.33
CA ILE A 75 -0.86 13.80 7.02
C ILE A 75 -1.67 12.93 6.07
N PHE A 76 -2.99 12.90 6.19
CA PHE A 76 -3.86 12.06 5.35
C PHE A 76 -4.04 12.58 3.91
N LEU A 77 -3.50 13.75 3.59
CA LEU A 77 -3.33 14.18 2.20
C LEU A 77 -2.13 13.47 1.54
N PHE A 78 -1.14 13.03 2.31
CA PHE A 78 0.15 12.56 1.80
C PHE A 78 0.45 11.11 2.13
N TYR A 79 -0.02 10.62 3.28
CA TYR A 79 0.18 9.23 3.71
C TYR A 79 -0.93 8.32 3.18
N ALA A 80 -0.53 7.20 2.59
CA ALA A 80 -1.41 6.27 1.91
C ALA A 80 -2.51 5.71 2.84
N PRO A 81 -3.80 5.77 2.45
CA PRO A 81 -4.92 5.58 3.37
C PRO A 81 -5.35 4.12 3.59
N LEU A 82 -4.87 3.14 2.79
CA LEU A 82 -5.50 1.81 2.75
C LEU A 82 -5.35 1.04 4.06
N PHE A 83 -4.15 1.00 4.65
CA PHE A 83 -3.94 0.31 5.92
C PHE A 83 -4.67 1.00 7.08
N PRO A 84 -4.56 2.33 7.29
CA PRO A 84 -5.36 3.03 8.30
C PRO A 84 -6.88 2.86 8.11
N ALA A 85 -7.36 2.82 6.87
CA ALA A 85 -8.79 2.59 6.59
C ALA A 85 -9.24 1.16 6.95
N ALA A 86 -8.41 0.15 6.62
CA ALA A 86 -8.66 -1.24 7.02
C ALA A 86 -8.64 -1.39 8.55
N SER A 87 -7.68 -0.74 9.22
CA SER A 87 -7.61 -0.69 10.69
C SER A 87 -8.82 0.00 11.31
N ALA A 88 -9.31 1.09 10.72
CA ALA A 88 -10.51 1.78 11.18
C ALA A 88 -11.77 0.91 11.06
N LEU A 89 -11.90 0.16 9.96
CA LEU A 89 -12.98 -0.81 9.79
C LEU A 89 -12.90 -1.93 10.84
N GLY A 90 -11.69 -2.50 11.03
CA GLY A 90 -11.45 -3.48 12.08
C GLY A 90 -11.76 -2.94 13.47
N SER A 91 -11.38 -1.67 13.75
CA SER A 91 -11.69 -0.99 15.01
C SER A 91 -13.19 -0.80 15.25
N ALA A 92 -13.94 -0.53 14.20
CA ALA A 92 -15.41 -0.45 14.28
C ALA A 92 -16.06 -1.78 14.64
N LEU A 93 -15.47 -2.90 14.20
CA LEU A 93 -15.96 -4.25 14.45
C LEU A 93 -15.53 -4.80 15.83
N LEU A 94 -14.29 -4.50 16.25
CA LEU A 94 -13.66 -5.08 17.44
C LEU A 94 -13.65 -4.13 18.65
N GLY A 95 -14.04 -2.88 18.48
CA GLY A 95 -14.15 -1.88 19.55
C GLY A 95 -12.84 -1.21 19.94
N THR A 96 -11.67 -1.65 19.43
CA THR A 96 -10.34 -1.13 19.80
C THR A 96 -9.49 -0.83 18.58
N VAL A 97 -8.62 0.18 18.65
CA VAL A 97 -7.70 0.55 17.55
C VAL A 97 -6.65 -0.53 17.37
N GLY A 98 -6.04 -0.99 18.45
CA GLY A 98 -5.04 -2.07 18.41
C GLY A 98 -5.61 -3.36 17.82
N GLY A 99 -6.85 -3.74 18.20
CA GLY A 99 -7.56 -4.88 17.63
C GLY A 99 -7.82 -4.70 16.13
N GLY A 100 -8.16 -3.49 15.68
CA GLY A 100 -8.32 -3.17 14.26
C GLY A 100 -7.04 -3.33 13.45
N CYS A 101 -5.91 -2.87 13.98
CA CYS A 101 -4.59 -3.05 13.35
C CYS A 101 -4.19 -4.53 13.28
N VAL A 102 -4.38 -5.28 14.38
CA VAL A 102 -4.13 -6.73 14.41
C VAL A 102 -4.96 -7.46 13.37
N ALA A 103 -6.26 -7.16 13.26
CA ALA A 103 -7.14 -7.79 12.28
C ALA A 103 -6.70 -7.47 10.83
N ALA A 104 -6.33 -6.21 10.55
CA ALA A 104 -5.84 -5.81 9.24
C ALA A 104 -4.56 -6.58 8.88
N LEU A 105 -3.56 -6.64 9.78
CA LEU A 105 -2.31 -7.37 9.57
C LEU A 105 -2.52 -8.88 9.40
N ALA A 106 -3.40 -9.48 10.20
CA ALA A 106 -3.66 -10.92 10.15
C ALA A 106 -4.28 -11.40 8.82
N LEU A 107 -4.99 -10.52 8.11
CA LEU A 107 -5.60 -10.84 6.81
C LEU A 107 -4.62 -10.77 5.64
N LEU A 108 -3.55 -9.99 5.75
CA LEU A 108 -2.63 -9.72 4.63
C LEU A 108 -1.93 -10.98 4.09
N PRO A 109 -1.42 -11.94 4.90
CA PRO A 109 -0.81 -13.16 4.38
C PRO A 109 -1.76 -13.99 3.51
N ALA A 110 -3.03 -14.08 3.89
CA ALA A 110 -4.03 -14.80 3.10
C ALA A 110 -4.32 -14.08 1.78
N LEU A 111 -4.42 -12.75 1.79
CA LEU A 111 -4.57 -11.94 0.57
C LEU A 111 -3.36 -12.07 -0.35
N ALA A 112 -2.14 -12.09 0.19
CA ALA A 112 -0.91 -12.32 -0.58
C ALA A 112 -0.90 -13.70 -1.24
N ALA A 113 -1.27 -14.76 -0.49
CA ALA A 113 -1.39 -16.11 -1.04
C ALA A 113 -2.39 -16.19 -2.21
N LEU A 114 -3.58 -15.57 -2.02
CA LEU A 114 -4.60 -15.49 -3.07
C LEU A 114 -4.11 -14.69 -4.29
N ALA A 115 -3.43 -13.57 -4.08
CA ALA A 115 -2.93 -12.72 -5.14
C ALA A 115 -1.84 -13.42 -5.97
N ILE A 116 -0.88 -14.11 -5.33
CA ILE A 116 0.12 -14.93 -6.01
C ILE A 116 -0.53 -16.09 -6.74
N ALA A 117 -1.46 -16.81 -6.13
CA ALA A 117 -2.16 -17.91 -6.78
C ALA A 117 -2.93 -17.41 -8.02
N ALA A 118 -3.58 -16.25 -7.93
CA ALA A 118 -4.26 -15.62 -9.05
C ALA A 118 -3.30 -15.24 -10.18
N MET A 119 -2.12 -14.71 -9.85
CA MET A 119 -1.06 -14.38 -10.80
C MET A 119 -0.52 -15.62 -11.51
N VAL A 120 -0.15 -16.65 -10.77
CA VAL A 120 0.44 -17.87 -11.33
C VAL A 120 -0.54 -18.66 -12.21
N ARG A 121 -1.83 -18.64 -11.89
CA ARG A 121 -2.88 -19.21 -12.75
C ARG A 121 -2.97 -18.58 -14.15
N GLN A 122 -2.36 -17.41 -14.36
CA GLN A 122 -2.27 -16.79 -15.69
C GLN A 122 -1.05 -17.24 -16.48
N VAL A 123 -0.12 -17.99 -15.88
CA VAL A 123 1.04 -18.57 -16.56
C VAL A 123 0.57 -19.75 -17.41
N PRO A 124 0.76 -19.73 -18.74
CA PRO A 124 0.26 -20.78 -19.63
C PRO A 124 0.78 -22.16 -19.25
N GLY A 125 -0.12 -23.12 -19.05
CA GLY A 125 0.24 -24.52 -18.74
C GLY A 125 0.81 -24.76 -17.34
N ALA A 126 0.82 -23.78 -16.45
CA ALA A 126 1.28 -23.97 -15.08
C ALA A 126 0.30 -24.88 -14.30
N PRO A 127 0.79 -25.96 -13.67
CA PRO A 127 -0.05 -26.82 -12.81
C PRO A 127 -0.40 -26.11 -11.51
N ALA A 128 -1.42 -26.61 -10.78
CA ALA A 128 -1.81 -26.07 -9.49
C ALA A 128 -0.67 -26.05 -8.46
N ALA A 129 0.23 -27.01 -8.50
CA ALA A 129 1.45 -27.09 -7.68
C ALA A 129 2.31 -25.82 -7.81
N SER A 130 2.44 -25.24 -9.02
CA SER A 130 3.16 -23.98 -9.23
C SER A 130 2.57 -22.81 -8.44
N ALA A 131 1.24 -22.72 -8.43
CA ALA A 131 0.55 -21.65 -7.70
C ALA A 131 0.68 -21.81 -6.18
N ARG A 132 0.57 -23.04 -5.68
CA ARG A 132 0.69 -23.36 -4.26
C ARG A 132 2.10 -23.13 -3.73
N ALA A 133 3.12 -23.63 -4.48
CA ALA A 133 4.53 -23.45 -4.11
C ALA A 133 4.93 -21.97 -4.10
N ALA A 134 4.56 -21.20 -5.13
CA ALA A 134 4.85 -19.78 -5.21
C ALA A 134 4.14 -18.96 -4.11
N ALA A 135 2.89 -19.30 -3.79
CA ALA A 135 2.14 -18.64 -2.73
C ALA A 135 2.78 -18.90 -1.36
N SER A 136 3.14 -20.16 -1.05
CA SER A 136 3.84 -20.51 0.19
C SER A 136 5.21 -19.82 0.29
N PHE A 137 5.99 -19.82 -0.82
CA PHE A 137 7.27 -19.12 -0.88
C PHE A 137 7.13 -17.63 -0.58
N TYR A 138 6.15 -16.96 -1.21
CA TYR A 138 5.98 -15.51 -1.06
C TYR A 138 5.52 -15.11 0.33
N VAL A 139 4.53 -15.80 0.87
CA VAL A 139 3.96 -15.50 2.18
C VAL A 139 4.96 -15.74 3.31
N LEU A 140 5.80 -16.78 3.21
CA LEU A 140 6.86 -17.10 4.17
C LEU A 140 8.20 -16.45 3.82
N HIS A 141 8.22 -15.49 2.89
CA HIS A 141 9.45 -14.84 2.46
C HIS A 141 10.03 -13.96 3.60
N PRO A 142 11.33 -14.09 3.93
CA PRO A 142 11.94 -13.38 5.07
C PRO A 142 11.78 -11.86 5.01
N TYR A 143 11.90 -11.25 3.82
CA TYR A 143 11.68 -9.81 3.67
C TYR A 143 10.26 -9.39 4.04
N LEU A 144 9.23 -10.11 3.57
CA LEU A 144 7.85 -9.78 3.88
C LEU A 144 7.56 -9.89 5.37
N LEU A 145 8.08 -10.94 6.02
CA LEU A 145 7.96 -11.10 7.47
C LEU A 145 8.76 -10.04 8.23
N GLY A 146 9.95 -9.67 7.76
CA GLY A 146 10.75 -8.58 8.30
C GLY A 146 10.05 -7.22 8.18
N ASP A 147 9.42 -6.96 7.03
CA ASP A 147 8.66 -5.75 6.77
C ASP A 147 7.43 -5.62 7.68
N ALA A 148 6.72 -6.74 7.89
CA ALA A 148 5.55 -6.80 8.76
C ALA A 148 5.90 -6.73 10.25
N TRP A 149 6.89 -7.53 10.71
CA TRP A 149 7.07 -7.80 12.14
C TRP A 149 8.22 -7.03 12.78
N LEU A 150 9.31 -6.77 12.04
CA LEU A 150 10.49 -6.07 12.59
C LEU A 150 10.45 -4.57 12.28
N ARG A 151 9.91 -4.20 11.11
CA ARG A 151 9.79 -2.80 10.72
C ARG A 151 8.47 -2.17 11.14
N ASN A 152 7.38 -2.91 11.11
CA ASN A 152 6.02 -2.36 11.12
C ASN A 152 5.80 -1.36 9.96
N ALA A 153 6.30 -1.68 8.77
CA ALA A 153 6.04 -0.89 7.58
C ALA A 153 4.72 -1.33 6.94
N ASP A 154 3.64 -1.21 7.69
CA ASP A 154 2.34 -1.81 7.38
C ASP A 154 1.78 -1.35 6.02
N ALA A 155 2.09 -0.12 5.62
CA ALA A 155 1.74 0.43 4.30
C ALA A 155 2.49 -0.31 3.17
N GLU A 156 3.81 -0.49 3.27
CA GLU A 156 4.65 -1.20 2.30
C GLU A 156 4.26 -2.68 2.24
N TYR A 157 4.12 -3.32 3.39
CA TYR A 157 3.69 -4.72 3.49
C TYR A 157 2.32 -4.94 2.82
N THR A 158 1.35 -4.07 3.08
CA THR A 158 0.03 -4.11 2.42
C THR A 158 0.16 -4.01 0.90
N ALA A 159 0.99 -3.10 0.41
CA ALA A 159 1.23 -2.93 -1.02
C ALA A 159 1.85 -4.18 -1.66
N LEU A 160 2.85 -4.79 -1.01
CA LEU A 160 3.49 -6.02 -1.48
C LEU A 160 2.49 -7.18 -1.51
N CYS A 161 1.64 -7.33 -0.50
CA CYS A 161 0.60 -8.38 -0.48
C CYS A 161 -0.39 -8.24 -1.64
N LEU A 162 -0.67 -7.03 -2.13
CA LEU A 162 -1.67 -6.76 -3.15
C LEU A 162 -1.11 -6.60 -4.58
N ALA A 163 0.20 -6.31 -4.73
CA ALA A 163 0.84 -6.09 -6.02
C ALA A 163 0.68 -7.25 -7.03
N PRO A 164 0.67 -8.54 -6.62
CA PRO A 164 0.48 -9.64 -7.56
C PRO A 164 -0.85 -9.61 -8.32
N PHE A 165 -1.90 -8.95 -7.81
CA PHE A 165 -3.17 -8.80 -8.54
C PHE A 165 -3.00 -8.01 -9.85
N ALA A 166 -2.22 -6.92 -9.84
CA ALA A 166 -1.96 -6.16 -11.06
C ALA A 166 -1.13 -6.99 -12.06
N LEU A 167 -0.13 -7.74 -11.58
CA LEU A 167 0.66 -8.63 -12.43
C LEU A 167 -0.19 -9.77 -13.02
N ALA A 168 -1.16 -10.30 -12.28
CA ALA A 168 -2.14 -11.24 -12.82
C ALA A 168 -2.90 -10.63 -14.01
N GLY A 169 -3.29 -9.36 -13.91
CA GLY A 169 -3.89 -8.61 -15.00
C GLY A 169 -2.96 -8.49 -16.23
N LEU A 170 -1.68 -8.17 -16.01
CA LEU A 170 -0.68 -8.08 -17.09
C LEU A 170 -0.53 -9.41 -17.84
N LEU A 171 -0.44 -10.53 -17.13
CA LEU A 171 -0.25 -11.86 -17.71
C LEU A 171 -1.48 -12.31 -18.50
N ARG A 172 -2.69 -12.02 -18.02
CA ARG A 172 -3.94 -12.42 -18.68
C ARG A 172 -4.35 -11.56 -19.87
N ALA A 173 -3.71 -10.40 -20.09
CA ALA A 173 -4.15 -9.40 -21.06
C ALA A 173 -4.31 -9.92 -22.50
N ARG A 174 -3.51 -10.92 -22.93
CA ARG A 174 -3.62 -11.52 -24.25
C ARG A 174 -4.84 -12.44 -24.39
N ALA A 175 -5.14 -13.21 -23.36
CA ALA A 175 -6.25 -14.18 -23.38
C ALA A 175 -7.59 -13.52 -23.05
N GLN A 176 -7.59 -12.56 -22.13
CA GLN A 176 -8.79 -11.95 -21.56
C GLN A 176 -8.62 -10.43 -21.40
N PRO A 177 -8.54 -9.63 -22.47
CA PRO A 177 -8.20 -8.20 -22.40
C PRO A 177 -9.14 -7.39 -21.51
N ARG A 178 -10.47 -7.63 -21.55
CA ARG A 178 -11.44 -6.91 -20.71
C ARG A 178 -11.22 -7.17 -19.22
N SER A 179 -11.08 -8.43 -18.85
CA SER A 179 -10.80 -8.82 -17.46
C SER A 179 -9.45 -8.28 -17.00
N ALA A 180 -8.44 -8.25 -17.88
CA ALA A 180 -7.12 -7.69 -17.58
C ALA A 180 -7.20 -6.21 -17.18
N VAL A 181 -8.01 -5.40 -17.86
CA VAL A 181 -8.25 -3.99 -17.47
C VAL A 181 -8.64 -3.89 -16.01
N LEU A 182 -9.62 -4.69 -15.58
CA LEU A 182 -10.15 -4.64 -14.21
C LEU A 182 -9.10 -5.08 -13.17
N TRP A 183 -8.33 -6.15 -13.47
CA TRP A 183 -7.31 -6.65 -12.56
C TRP A 183 -6.14 -5.67 -12.41
N ILE A 184 -5.68 -5.07 -13.51
CA ILE A 184 -4.63 -4.05 -13.46
C ILE A 184 -5.13 -2.81 -12.74
N ALA A 185 -6.34 -2.34 -13.06
CA ALA A 185 -6.92 -1.15 -12.46
C ALA A 185 -7.10 -1.32 -10.94
N ALA A 186 -7.73 -2.40 -10.50
CA ALA A 186 -7.93 -2.66 -9.08
C ALA A 186 -6.61 -2.89 -8.35
N GLY A 187 -5.72 -3.74 -8.89
CA GLY A 187 -4.43 -4.04 -8.24
C GLY A 187 -3.54 -2.81 -8.13
N LEU A 188 -3.44 -1.99 -9.19
CA LEU A 188 -2.62 -0.77 -9.15
C LEU A 188 -3.23 0.27 -8.21
N ALA A 189 -4.55 0.48 -8.24
CA ALA A 189 -5.22 1.41 -7.33
C ALA A 189 -5.01 1.02 -5.87
N LEU A 190 -5.19 -0.26 -5.52
CA LEU A 190 -4.97 -0.76 -4.16
C LEU A 190 -3.52 -0.55 -3.70
N VAL A 191 -2.53 -0.79 -4.58
CA VAL A 191 -1.11 -0.58 -4.24
C VAL A 191 -0.78 0.91 -4.07
N VAL A 192 -1.30 1.80 -4.93
CA VAL A 192 -1.13 3.25 -4.78
C VAL A 192 -1.75 3.74 -3.46
N LEU A 193 -2.93 3.22 -3.10
CA LEU A 193 -3.61 3.56 -1.85
C LEU A 193 -2.97 2.91 -0.62
N ALA A 194 -2.17 1.85 -0.80
CA ALA A 194 -1.43 1.20 0.29
C ALA A 194 -0.09 1.88 0.56
N HIS A 195 0.69 2.18 -0.51
CA HIS A 195 2.02 2.77 -0.39
C HIS A 195 2.43 3.50 -1.67
N ASN A 196 2.67 4.80 -1.56
CA ASN A 196 2.94 5.69 -2.71
C ASN A 196 4.09 5.19 -3.60
N LEU A 197 5.21 4.83 -2.99
CA LEU A 197 6.42 4.41 -3.70
C LEU A 197 6.24 3.04 -4.37
N SER A 198 5.61 2.09 -3.68
CA SER A 198 5.26 0.78 -4.27
C SER A 198 4.27 0.96 -5.44
N GLY A 199 3.36 1.94 -5.36
CA GLY A 199 2.46 2.31 -6.45
C GLY A 199 3.23 2.83 -7.66
N LEU A 200 4.22 3.69 -7.46
CA LEU A 200 5.09 4.22 -8.51
C LEU A 200 5.90 3.10 -9.17
N TRP A 201 6.53 2.23 -8.37
CA TRP A 201 7.24 1.06 -8.87
C TRP A 201 6.34 0.15 -9.71
N LEU A 202 5.16 -0.20 -9.18
CA LEU A 202 4.24 -1.10 -9.88
C LEU A 202 3.74 -0.50 -11.19
N ALA A 203 3.44 0.80 -11.22
CA ALA A 203 3.08 1.52 -12.44
C ALA A 203 4.20 1.47 -13.47
N ALA A 204 5.46 1.67 -13.05
CA ALA A 204 6.63 1.54 -13.93
C ALA A 204 6.80 0.11 -14.48
N VAL A 205 6.63 -0.93 -13.64
CA VAL A 205 6.65 -2.34 -14.07
C VAL A 205 5.54 -2.62 -15.09
N CYS A 206 4.31 -2.14 -14.83
CA CYS A 206 3.20 -2.30 -15.75
C CYS A 206 3.44 -1.60 -17.10
N ALA A 207 3.97 -0.39 -17.08
CA ALA A 207 4.30 0.38 -18.28
C ALA A 207 5.45 -0.31 -19.07
N GLY A 208 6.53 -0.70 -18.39
CA GLY A 208 7.66 -1.40 -19.00
C GLY A 208 7.27 -2.73 -19.63
N ALA A 209 6.48 -3.56 -18.92
CA ALA A 209 5.96 -4.81 -19.46
C ALA A 209 5.05 -4.59 -20.68
N THR A 210 4.29 -3.49 -20.71
CA THR A 210 3.46 -3.11 -21.85
C THR A 210 4.31 -2.71 -23.04
N ALA A 211 5.31 -1.85 -22.85
CA ALA A 211 6.24 -1.42 -23.90
C ALA A 211 7.02 -2.59 -24.51
N LEU A 212 7.61 -3.45 -23.68
CA LEU A 212 8.35 -4.63 -24.12
C LEU A 212 7.50 -5.66 -24.89
N SER A 213 6.18 -5.66 -24.69
CA SER A 213 5.27 -6.59 -25.36
C SER A 213 4.60 -6.02 -26.62
N ALA A 214 4.68 -4.71 -26.88
CA ALA A 214 3.97 -4.02 -27.95
C ALA A 214 4.40 -4.44 -29.37
N GLY A 215 5.69 -4.81 -29.56
CA GLY A 215 6.24 -5.20 -30.86
C GLY A 215 6.01 -6.66 -31.28
N ARG A 216 5.24 -7.46 -30.50
CA ARG A 216 5.07 -8.89 -30.76
C ARG A 216 3.79 -9.18 -31.53
N SER A 217 3.92 -9.89 -32.68
CA SER A 217 2.82 -10.33 -33.53
C SER A 217 1.82 -11.25 -32.81
N GLY A 218 0.53 -11.11 -33.13
CA GLY A 218 -0.56 -11.95 -32.62
C GLY A 218 -1.26 -11.38 -31.37
N GLY A 219 -2.38 -10.64 -31.55
CA GLY A 219 -3.22 -10.10 -30.44
C GLY A 219 -2.58 -8.98 -29.62
N GLY A 220 -1.40 -8.50 -30.00
CA GLY A 220 -0.59 -7.54 -29.25
C GLY A 220 -1.28 -6.20 -29.01
N ARG A 221 -2.04 -5.70 -30.00
CA ARG A 221 -2.71 -4.38 -29.92
C ARG A 221 -3.83 -4.34 -28.88
N ALA A 222 -4.69 -5.36 -28.85
CA ALA A 222 -5.77 -5.43 -27.86
C ALA A 222 -5.22 -5.62 -26.44
N ALA A 223 -4.17 -6.44 -26.27
CA ALA A 223 -3.50 -6.62 -24.99
C ALA A 223 -2.78 -5.35 -24.51
N ALA A 224 -2.12 -4.63 -25.42
CA ALA A 224 -1.48 -3.34 -25.10
C ALA A 224 -2.51 -2.29 -24.68
N LEU A 225 -3.61 -2.15 -25.42
CA LEU A 225 -4.71 -1.25 -25.07
C LEU A 225 -5.33 -1.61 -23.71
N ALA A 226 -5.55 -2.91 -23.45
CA ALA A 226 -6.07 -3.36 -22.15
C ALA A 226 -5.15 -3.00 -20.99
N ARG A 227 -3.84 -3.14 -21.18
CA ARG A 227 -2.85 -2.77 -20.14
C ARG A 227 -2.81 -1.26 -19.92
N ILE A 228 -2.76 -0.47 -21.00
CA ILE A 228 -2.78 1.00 -20.92
C ILE A 228 -4.06 1.48 -20.24
N SER A 229 -5.22 0.96 -20.66
CA SER A 229 -6.50 1.30 -20.04
C SER A 229 -6.55 0.90 -18.56
N GLY A 230 -6.03 -0.28 -18.22
CA GLY A 230 -5.95 -0.75 -16.85
C GLY A 230 -5.05 0.13 -15.97
N ILE A 231 -3.89 0.55 -16.48
CA ILE A 231 -2.99 1.49 -15.78
C ILE A 231 -3.69 2.84 -15.58
N GLY A 232 -4.27 3.41 -16.65
CA GLY A 232 -4.97 4.69 -16.58
C GLY A 232 -6.15 4.67 -15.61
N LEU A 233 -6.99 3.63 -15.64
CA LEU A 233 -8.10 3.48 -14.69
C LEU A 233 -7.61 3.23 -13.27
N GLY A 234 -6.52 2.48 -13.06
CA GLY A 234 -5.94 2.26 -11.74
C GLY A 234 -5.44 3.56 -11.09
N LEU A 235 -4.74 4.39 -11.85
CA LEU A 235 -4.33 5.71 -11.40
C LEU A 235 -5.54 6.62 -11.16
N ALA A 236 -6.55 6.58 -12.04
CA ALA A 236 -7.77 7.37 -11.89
C ALA A 236 -8.57 6.95 -10.64
N LEU A 237 -8.69 5.65 -10.34
CA LEU A 237 -9.36 5.15 -9.12
C LEU A 237 -8.72 5.68 -7.82
N ALA A 238 -7.40 5.87 -7.80
CA ALA A 238 -6.66 6.38 -6.65
C ALA A 238 -6.48 7.91 -6.66
N SER A 239 -7.04 8.63 -7.64
CA SER A 239 -6.76 10.06 -7.86
C SER A 239 -7.26 10.97 -6.72
N PHE A 240 -8.27 10.57 -5.97
CA PHE A 240 -8.72 11.31 -4.79
C PHE A 240 -7.64 11.45 -3.71
N PHE A 241 -6.64 10.57 -3.74
CA PHE A 241 -5.49 10.56 -2.83
C PHE A 241 -4.25 11.22 -3.47
N TRP A 242 -3.72 10.65 -4.57
CA TRP A 242 -2.44 11.11 -5.10
C TRP A 242 -2.50 12.50 -5.75
N LEU A 243 -3.65 12.92 -6.32
CA LEU A 243 -3.74 14.21 -6.99
C LEU A 243 -3.61 15.39 -6.01
N PRO A 244 -4.36 15.46 -4.88
CA PRO A 244 -4.13 16.50 -3.88
C PRO A 244 -2.73 16.37 -3.24
N ALA A 245 -2.21 15.16 -3.00
CA ALA A 245 -0.86 14.97 -2.47
C ALA A 245 0.20 15.66 -3.37
N LEU A 246 0.13 15.43 -4.68
CA LEU A 246 1.07 15.99 -5.64
C LEU A 246 0.99 17.53 -5.72
N LEU A 247 -0.22 18.08 -5.69
CA LEU A 247 -0.44 19.52 -5.82
C LEU A 247 -0.11 20.32 -4.55
N TRP A 248 -0.13 19.67 -3.38
CA TRP A 248 0.10 20.33 -2.10
C TRP A 248 1.40 19.90 -1.40
N VAL A 249 2.23 19.10 -2.05
CA VAL A 249 3.49 18.61 -1.50
C VAL A 249 4.46 19.74 -1.12
N SER A 250 4.40 20.89 -1.79
CA SER A 250 5.19 22.08 -1.48
C SER A 250 4.84 22.75 -0.17
N GLU A 251 3.67 22.46 0.41
CA GLU A 251 3.22 23.06 1.67
C GLU A 251 3.73 22.32 2.91
N VAL A 252 4.40 21.20 2.74
CA VAL A 252 4.96 20.37 3.81
C VAL A 252 6.47 20.19 3.64
N ARG A 253 7.15 19.66 4.67
CA ARG A 253 8.63 19.58 4.77
C ARG A 253 9.20 18.33 4.10
N THR A 254 8.82 18.07 2.86
CA THR A 254 9.27 16.86 2.14
C THR A 254 10.78 16.80 1.89
N GLU A 255 11.51 17.90 2.00
CA GLU A 255 12.98 17.90 1.96
C GLU A 255 13.61 17.01 3.04
N GLN A 256 12.92 16.79 4.15
CA GLN A 256 13.38 15.89 5.21
C GLN A 256 13.40 14.41 4.79
N LEU A 257 12.63 14.06 3.75
CA LEU A 257 12.64 12.70 3.18
C LEU A 257 13.95 12.35 2.46
N LEU A 258 14.82 13.32 2.20
CA LEU A 258 16.04 13.15 1.42
C LEU A 258 17.31 13.44 2.24
N ALA A 259 17.18 13.67 3.54
CA ALA A 259 18.27 14.12 4.40
C ALA A 259 18.56 13.17 5.57
N GLY A 260 19.80 13.18 6.05
CA GLY A 260 20.22 12.42 7.23
C GLY A 260 20.06 10.92 7.05
N LYS A 261 19.36 10.25 7.96
CA LYS A 261 19.12 8.78 7.89
C LYS A 261 18.28 8.34 6.68
N PHE A 262 17.61 9.28 6.01
CA PHE A 262 16.81 9.03 4.81
C PHE A 262 17.59 9.21 3.52
N ASP A 263 18.85 9.65 3.57
CA ASP A 263 19.73 9.70 2.42
C ASP A 263 20.04 8.28 1.94
N PHE A 264 19.67 8.00 0.68
CA PHE A 264 19.81 6.67 0.08
C PHE A 264 21.26 6.19 0.01
N HIS A 265 22.26 7.09 -0.03
CA HIS A 265 23.67 6.72 -0.11
C HIS A 265 24.13 5.85 1.08
N GLY A 266 23.59 6.11 2.26
CA GLY A 266 23.86 5.31 3.48
C GLY A 266 23.02 4.04 3.62
N ASN A 267 22.11 3.76 2.67
CA ASN A 267 21.06 2.76 2.85
C ASN A 267 21.09 1.62 1.81
N PHE A 268 22.16 1.49 1.04
CA PHE A 268 22.35 0.32 0.17
C PHE A 268 22.67 -0.94 0.99
N ALA A 269 22.09 -2.06 0.59
CA ALA A 269 22.39 -3.35 1.18
C ALA A 269 23.65 -3.98 0.56
N ALA A 270 24.53 -4.52 1.38
CA ALA A 270 25.56 -5.43 0.90
C ALA A 270 24.92 -6.71 0.35
N LEU A 271 25.47 -7.27 -0.73
CA LEU A 271 24.90 -8.46 -1.37
C LEU A 271 24.77 -9.65 -0.41
N GLY A 272 25.76 -9.85 0.47
CA GLY A 272 25.74 -10.90 1.50
C GLY A 272 24.61 -10.69 2.51
N ALA A 273 24.42 -9.47 3.00
CA ALA A 273 23.34 -9.11 3.91
C ALA A 273 21.96 -9.27 3.26
N LEU A 274 21.85 -8.91 1.98
CA LEU A 274 20.59 -9.03 1.23
C LEU A 274 20.11 -10.48 1.09
N PHE A 275 21.02 -11.45 0.96
CA PHE A 275 20.68 -12.88 0.91
C PHE A 275 20.87 -13.61 2.25
N GLY A 276 21.26 -12.87 3.29
CA GLY A 276 21.39 -13.37 4.66
C GLY A 276 20.08 -13.37 5.45
N TRP A 277 20.20 -13.62 6.75
CA TRP A 277 19.09 -13.62 7.70
C TRP A 277 19.24 -12.58 8.83
N GLU A 278 20.42 -11.99 8.95
CA GLU A 278 20.75 -11.12 10.07
C GLU A 278 19.98 -9.80 10.02
N ASP A 279 19.95 -9.17 8.86
CA ASP A 279 19.27 -7.89 8.67
C ASP A 279 17.79 -8.06 8.35
N PHE A 280 16.94 -7.16 8.86
CA PHE A 280 15.48 -7.15 8.64
C PHE A 280 15.08 -7.10 7.15
N PHE A 281 15.94 -6.59 6.28
CA PHE A 281 15.74 -6.54 4.83
C PHE A 281 16.24 -7.80 4.09
N GLY A 282 16.77 -8.79 4.80
CA GLY A 282 17.29 -10.02 4.20
C GLY A 282 16.21 -10.83 3.49
N MET A 283 16.53 -11.30 2.28
CA MET A 283 15.64 -12.12 1.43
C MET A 283 15.82 -13.62 1.65
N GLY A 284 16.90 -14.01 2.33
CA GLY A 284 17.30 -15.41 2.50
C GLY A 284 17.81 -16.08 1.21
N PRO A 285 18.53 -17.22 1.34
CA PRO A 285 19.21 -17.89 0.23
C PRO A 285 18.26 -18.50 -0.81
N LEU A 286 17.03 -18.85 -0.46
CA LEU A 286 16.09 -19.44 -1.43
C LEU A 286 15.75 -18.49 -2.56
N THR A 287 15.81 -17.17 -2.34
CA THR A 287 15.62 -16.16 -3.38
C THR A 287 16.74 -16.20 -4.41
N ALA A 288 18.00 -16.25 -3.96
CA ALA A 288 19.16 -16.39 -4.83
C ALA A 288 19.10 -17.70 -5.62
N LEU A 289 18.78 -18.81 -4.94
CA LEU A 289 18.67 -20.13 -5.57
C LEU A 289 17.56 -20.17 -6.63
N ALA A 290 16.40 -19.57 -6.37
CA ALA A 290 15.29 -19.50 -7.33
C ALA A 290 15.67 -18.71 -8.58
N LEU A 291 16.30 -17.53 -8.42
CA LEU A 291 16.75 -16.72 -9.56
C LEU A 291 17.89 -17.39 -10.33
N ALA A 292 18.87 -17.99 -9.64
CA ALA A 292 19.97 -18.71 -10.27
C ALA A 292 19.48 -19.96 -11.03
N ALA A 293 18.58 -20.75 -10.45
CA ALA A 293 17.96 -21.89 -11.11
C ALA A 293 17.15 -21.47 -12.34
N LEU A 294 16.41 -20.34 -12.26
CA LEU A 294 15.70 -19.80 -13.41
C LEU A 294 16.67 -19.36 -14.52
N ALA A 295 17.77 -18.70 -14.18
CA ALA A 295 18.81 -18.32 -15.13
C ALA A 295 19.44 -19.54 -15.81
N GLY A 296 19.80 -20.58 -15.03
CA GLY A 296 20.35 -21.84 -15.53
C GLY A 296 19.39 -22.55 -16.50
N THR A 297 18.10 -22.61 -16.15
CA THR A 297 17.09 -23.25 -17.03
C THR A 297 16.84 -22.45 -18.31
N LEU A 298 16.96 -21.13 -18.30
CA LEU A 298 16.86 -20.27 -19.49
C LEU A 298 18.07 -20.44 -20.43
N ALA A 299 19.24 -20.81 -19.91
CA ALA A 299 20.44 -21.09 -20.68
C ALA A 299 20.38 -22.45 -21.43
N LEU A 300 19.51 -23.38 -21.00
CA LEU A 300 19.30 -24.65 -21.66
C LEU A 300 18.44 -24.53 -22.94
N PRO A 301 18.55 -25.49 -23.90
CA PRO A 301 17.67 -25.51 -25.08
C PRO A 301 16.21 -25.44 -24.69
N ALA A 302 15.45 -24.59 -25.39
CA ALA A 302 14.11 -24.17 -25.02
C ALA A 302 13.20 -25.34 -24.62
N PRO A 303 12.59 -25.29 -23.43
CA PRO A 303 11.53 -26.21 -23.05
C PRO A 303 10.33 -26.05 -24.02
N LYS A 304 9.54 -27.12 -24.17
CA LYS A 304 8.41 -27.22 -25.11
C LYS A 304 7.34 -26.13 -24.98
N HIS A 305 7.46 -25.23 -23.99
CA HIS A 305 6.51 -24.16 -23.69
C HIS A 305 7.09 -22.78 -24.03
N SER A 306 7.12 -22.43 -25.31
CA SER A 306 7.61 -21.10 -25.78
C SER A 306 6.90 -19.90 -25.12
N GLY A 307 5.64 -20.06 -24.70
CA GLY A 307 4.89 -19.00 -24.02
C GLY A 307 5.41 -18.63 -22.63
N GLN A 308 6.02 -19.56 -21.89
CA GLN A 308 6.58 -19.30 -20.55
C GLN A 308 7.95 -18.63 -20.58
N ARG A 309 8.73 -18.78 -21.66
CA ARG A 309 10.10 -18.25 -21.76
C ARG A 309 10.18 -16.74 -21.57
N TRP A 310 9.20 -15.99 -22.10
CA TRP A 310 9.15 -14.54 -21.96
C TRP A 310 8.74 -14.10 -20.54
N ILE A 311 7.86 -14.88 -19.91
CA ILE A 311 7.49 -14.65 -18.51
C ILE A 311 8.71 -14.92 -17.63
N ALA A 312 9.45 -15.99 -17.90
CA ALA A 312 10.68 -16.36 -17.20
C ALA A 312 11.77 -15.28 -17.36
N LEU A 313 11.97 -14.78 -18.57
CA LEU A 313 12.90 -13.67 -18.81
C LEU A 313 12.47 -12.40 -18.06
N GLY A 314 11.18 -12.09 -18.08
CA GLY A 314 10.64 -10.96 -17.31
C GLY A 314 10.81 -11.14 -15.79
N ALA A 315 10.59 -12.34 -15.26
CA ALA A 315 10.81 -12.66 -13.85
C ALA A 315 12.30 -12.56 -13.47
N LEU A 316 13.18 -13.08 -14.31
CA LEU A 316 14.63 -12.99 -14.07
C LEU A 316 15.13 -11.54 -14.13
N LEU A 317 14.78 -10.80 -15.17
CA LEU A 317 15.18 -9.41 -15.33
C LEU A 317 14.60 -8.54 -14.20
N GLY A 318 13.33 -8.74 -13.85
CA GLY A 318 12.69 -8.03 -12.72
C GLY A 318 13.35 -8.35 -11.38
N GLY A 319 13.67 -9.61 -11.12
CA GLY A 319 14.38 -10.04 -9.92
C GLY A 319 15.80 -9.46 -9.85
N LEU A 320 16.59 -9.61 -10.91
CA LEU A 320 17.97 -9.13 -10.95
C LEU A 320 18.06 -7.60 -10.91
N SER A 321 17.17 -6.89 -11.61
CA SER A 321 17.14 -5.41 -11.53
C SER A 321 16.74 -4.93 -10.13
N SER A 322 15.83 -5.64 -9.46
CA SER A 322 15.47 -5.30 -8.07
C SER A 322 16.63 -5.54 -7.10
N VAL A 323 17.36 -6.64 -7.24
CA VAL A 323 18.60 -6.90 -6.48
C VAL A 323 19.65 -5.83 -6.78
N ALA A 324 19.85 -5.47 -8.05
CA ALA A 324 20.79 -4.41 -8.42
C ALA A 324 20.41 -3.07 -7.79
N LEU A 325 19.11 -2.68 -7.83
CA LEU A 325 18.62 -1.44 -7.23
C LEU A 325 18.77 -1.40 -5.71
N ALA A 326 18.77 -2.56 -5.05
CA ALA A 326 18.99 -2.67 -3.60
C ALA A 326 20.46 -2.52 -3.18
N THR A 327 21.40 -2.65 -4.11
CA THR A 327 22.84 -2.73 -3.84
C THR A 327 23.62 -1.53 -4.40
N PRO A 328 24.84 -1.23 -3.89
CA PRO A 328 25.64 -0.08 -4.33
C PRO A 328 25.98 -0.05 -5.83
N ILE A 329 25.84 -1.18 -6.53
CA ILE A 329 26.10 -1.25 -7.99
C ILE A 329 25.24 -0.28 -8.80
N SER A 330 24.10 0.14 -8.26
CA SER A 330 23.15 1.03 -8.92
C SER A 330 23.23 2.49 -8.45
N VAL A 331 24.20 2.88 -7.63
CA VAL A 331 24.28 4.24 -7.05
C VAL A 331 24.18 5.34 -8.10
N GLN A 332 24.89 5.21 -9.23
CA GLN A 332 24.83 6.18 -10.33
C GLN A 332 23.43 6.29 -10.95
N LEU A 333 22.68 5.19 -11.02
CA LEU A 333 21.30 5.21 -11.50
C LEU A 333 20.40 5.96 -10.51
N TRP A 334 20.63 5.80 -9.20
CA TRP A 334 19.90 6.53 -8.17
C TRP A 334 20.18 8.04 -8.23
N GLU A 335 21.39 8.45 -8.57
CA GLU A 335 21.74 9.86 -8.76
C GLU A 335 21.13 10.45 -10.03
N LEU A 336 21.06 9.67 -11.12
CA LEU A 336 20.55 10.11 -12.41
C LEU A 336 19.03 10.18 -12.51
N VAL A 337 18.30 9.32 -11.81
CA VAL A 337 16.83 9.21 -11.89
C VAL A 337 16.18 9.95 -10.73
N PRO A 338 15.61 11.16 -10.93
CA PRO A 338 15.16 12.03 -9.84
C PRO A 338 14.12 11.42 -8.89
N LEU A 339 13.40 10.37 -9.33
CA LEU A 339 12.38 9.71 -8.51
C LEU A 339 12.94 8.60 -7.60
N LEU A 340 14.14 8.07 -7.88
CA LEU A 340 14.72 7.00 -7.07
C LEU A 340 15.09 7.45 -5.65
N PRO A 341 15.70 8.63 -5.41
CA PRO A 341 15.98 9.11 -4.06
C PRO A 341 14.77 9.18 -3.14
N LEU A 342 13.57 9.36 -3.68
CA LEU A 342 12.33 9.36 -2.91
C LEU A 342 12.06 8.02 -2.19
N TYR A 343 12.63 6.91 -2.68
CA TYR A 343 12.54 5.61 -1.99
C TYR A 343 13.36 5.55 -0.72
N GLN A 344 14.32 6.45 -0.50
CA GLN A 344 15.14 6.60 0.71
C GLN A 344 16.03 5.39 1.02
N PHE A 345 15.47 4.19 0.91
CA PHE A 345 16.08 2.94 1.31
C PHE A 345 16.14 1.98 0.12
N PRO A 346 17.29 1.89 -0.59
CA PRO A 346 17.48 0.98 -1.71
C PRO A 346 17.11 -0.48 -1.41
N TRP A 347 17.36 -0.96 -0.20
CA TRP A 347 17.00 -2.32 0.22
C TRP A 347 15.48 -2.62 0.15
N ARG A 348 14.60 -1.62 0.05
CA ARG A 348 13.15 -1.82 -0.21
C ARG A 348 12.88 -2.60 -1.50
N PHE A 349 13.81 -2.56 -2.46
CA PHE A 349 13.69 -3.35 -3.67
C PHE A 349 13.82 -4.87 -3.43
N ALA A 350 14.15 -5.33 -2.22
CA ALA A 350 14.03 -6.72 -1.81
C ALA A 350 12.57 -7.24 -1.88
N GLY A 351 11.56 -6.40 -1.61
CA GLY A 351 10.15 -6.75 -1.78
C GLY A 351 9.78 -7.08 -3.23
N PRO A 352 10.05 -6.19 -4.20
CA PRO A 352 10.00 -6.50 -5.63
C PRO A 352 10.78 -7.76 -6.04
N ALA A 353 11.99 -7.96 -5.54
CA ALA A 353 12.78 -9.16 -5.83
C ALA A 353 12.08 -10.44 -5.34
N ALA A 354 11.48 -10.41 -4.14
CA ALA A 354 10.69 -11.52 -3.60
C ALA A 354 9.51 -11.90 -4.51
N LEU A 355 8.82 -10.90 -5.07
CA LEU A 355 7.69 -11.12 -5.97
C LEU A 355 8.13 -11.81 -7.29
N PHE A 356 9.23 -11.35 -7.87
CA PHE A 356 9.77 -11.99 -9.08
C PHE A 356 10.36 -13.37 -8.81
N ALA A 357 10.97 -13.59 -7.63
CA ALA A 357 11.44 -14.91 -7.21
C ALA A 357 10.26 -15.89 -6.99
N ALA A 358 9.12 -15.43 -6.47
CA ALA A 358 7.92 -16.27 -6.39
C ALA A 358 7.43 -16.71 -7.78
N LEU A 359 7.50 -15.81 -8.78
CA LEU A 359 7.19 -16.18 -10.16
C LEU A 359 8.23 -17.15 -10.74
N ALA A 360 9.53 -17.01 -10.38
CA ALA A 360 10.57 -17.96 -10.74
C ALA A 360 10.29 -19.35 -10.16
N VAL A 361 9.93 -19.44 -8.87
CA VAL A 361 9.52 -20.69 -8.22
C VAL A 361 8.36 -21.35 -8.96
N ALA A 362 7.32 -20.57 -9.33
CA ALA A 362 6.19 -21.08 -10.10
C ALA A 362 6.61 -21.71 -11.43
N LEU A 363 7.51 -21.06 -12.15
CA LEU A 363 8.02 -21.53 -13.44
C LEU A 363 8.89 -22.78 -13.29
N LEU A 364 9.76 -22.84 -12.28
CA LEU A 364 10.59 -24.01 -11.98
C LEU A 364 9.74 -25.23 -11.66
N VAL A 365 8.69 -25.09 -10.83
CA VAL A 365 7.74 -26.19 -10.55
C VAL A 365 6.97 -26.58 -11.81
N SER A 366 6.56 -25.61 -12.64
CA SER A 366 5.89 -25.89 -13.92
C SER A 366 6.78 -26.70 -14.87
N TRP A 367 8.05 -26.34 -15.01
CA TRP A 367 9.00 -27.04 -15.88
C TRP A 367 9.38 -28.42 -15.33
N THR A 368 9.53 -28.56 -14.02
CA THR A 368 9.71 -29.87 -13.38
C THR A 368 8.52 -30.79 -13.67
N SER A 369 7.29 -30.26 -13.58
CA SER A 369 6.08 -31.02 -13.92
C SER A 369 6.06 -31.49 -15.38
N ALA A 370 6.49 -30.61 -16.29
CA ALA A 370 6.52 -30.90 -17.73
C ALA A 370 7.63 -31.88 -18.13
N SER A 371 8.79 -31.85 -17.47
CA SER A 371 9.97 -32.62 -17.81
C SER A 371 10.07 -33.94 -17.05
N LEU A 372 9.76 -33.94 -15.75
CA LEU A 372 9.91 -35.07 -14.83
C LEU A 372 8.57 -35.62 -14.32
N GLY A 373 7.47 -34.98 -14.70
CA GLY A 373 6.12 -35.42 -14.36
C GLY A 373 5.58 -34.87 -13.04
N ARG A 374 4.28 -35.10 -12.78
CA ARG A 374 3.54 -34.55 -11.65
C ARG A 374 4.09 -34.97 -10.29
N ARG A 375 4.63 -36.19 -10.17
CA ARG A 375 5.20 -36.68 -8.90
C ARG A 375 6.43 -35.86 -8.50
N ALA A 376 7.33 -35.60 -9.45
CA ALA A 376 8.52 -34.76 -9.20
C ALA A 376 8.13 -33.31 -8.83
N ALA A 377 7.13 -32.74 -9.49
CA ALA A 377 6.60 -31.42 -9.14
C ALA A 377 6.00 -31.38 -7.73
N LEU A 378 5.30 -32.44 -7.31
CA LEU A 378 4.77 -32.54 -5.94
C LEU A 378 5.89 -32.64 -4.89
N VAL A 379 6.91 -33.46 -5.15
CA VAL A 379 8.08 -33.58 -4.27
C VAL A 379 8.77 -32.20 -4.13
N LEU A 380 8.98 -31.52 -5.26
CA LEU A 380 9.57 -30.16 -5.24
C LEU A 380 8.68 -29.16 -4.48
N GLU A 381 7.36 -29.21 -4.66
CA GLU A 381 6.40 -28.35 -3.92
C GLU A 381 6.52 -28.56 -2.40
N LEU A 382 6.51 -29.81 -1.94
CA LEU A 382 6.62 -30.16 -0.52
C LEU A 382 8.00 -29.78 0.05
N LEU A 383 9.06 -30.00 -0.70
CA LEU A 383 10.40 -29.59 -0.32
C LEU A 383 10.51 -28.07 -0.21
N LEU A 384 10.00 -27.33 -1.19
CA LEU A 384 9.96 -25.86 -1.14
C LEU A 384 9.15 -25.35 0.05
N PHE A 385 7.99 -25.96 0.33
CA PHE A 385 7.19 -25.59 1.51
C PHE A 385 7.99 -25.78 2.81
N ALA A 386 8.66 -26.93 2.97
CA ALA A 386 9.49 -27.20 4.15
C ALA A 386 10.67 -26.21 4.26
N LEU A 387 11.38 -25.95 3.15
CA LEU A 387 12.50 -25.02 3.12
C LEU A 387 12.07 -23.56 3.37
N CYS A 388 10.92 -23.14 2.81
CA CYS A 388 10.37 -21.81 3.07
C CYS A 388 9.98 -21.65 4.54
N THR A 389 9.35 -22.68 5.15
CA THR A 389 9.02 -22.67 6.58
C THR A 389 10.28 -22.59 7.44
N LEU A 390 11.30 -23.35 7.11
CA LEU A 390 12.59 -23.32 7.80
C LEU A 390 13.28 -21.94 7.66
N GLN A 391 13.27 -21.37 6.44
CA GLN A 391 13.83 -20.03 6.17
C GLN A 391 13.05 -18.90 6.87
N ALA A 392 11.75 -19.05 7.05
CA ALA A 392 10.90 -18.08 7.75
C ALA A 392 11.09 -18.10 9.28
N LEU A 393 11.53 -19.24 9.83
CA LEU A 393 11.59 -19.46 11.28
C LEU A 393 12.38 -18.38 12.04
N PRO A 394 13.58 -17.94 11.62
CA PRO A 394 14.29 -16.86 12.31
C PRO A 394 13.46 -15.58 12.43
N ARG A 395 12.72 -15.20 11.38
CA ARG A 395 11.86 -14.00 11.38
C ARG A 395 10.65 -14.16 12.30
N LEU A 396 10.04 -15.34 12.33
CA LEU A 396 8.93 -15.65 13.23
C LEU A 396 9.35 -15.66 14.68
N LEU A 397 10.58 -16.13 14.98
CA LEU A 397 11.16 -16.15 16.32
C LEU A 397 11.64 -14.76 16.79
N GLN A 398 11.91 -13.84 15.86
CA GLN A 398 12.24 -12.45 16.16
C GLN A 398 11.01 -11.57 16.40
N TYR A 399 9.80 -12.14 16.33
CA TYR A 399 8.58 -11.39 16.63
C TYR A 399 8.54 -10.96 18.08
N GLU A 400 8.44 -9.67 18.31
CA GLU A 400 8.31 -9.07 19.65
C GLU A 400 6.93 -8.39 19.74
N PRO A 401 6.04 -8.85 20.63
CA PRO A 401 4.79 -8.16 20.89
C PRO A 401 5.02 -6.91 21.74
N LEU A 402 4.08 -5.99 21.70
CA LEU A 402 4.09 -4.85 22.62
C LEU A 402 4.17 -5.35 24.07
N PRO A 403 5.07 -4.79 24.91
CA PRO A 403 5.15 -5.14 26.33
C PRO A 403 3.81 -4.94 27.03
N ALA A 404 3.49 -5.81 27.99
CA ALA A 404 2.22 -5.76 28.71
C ALA A 404 1.87 -4.36 29.28
N PRO A 405 2.80 -3.61 29.91
CA PRO A 405 2.46 -2.27 30.40
C PRO A 405 2.10 -1.26 29.30
N VAL A 406 2.68 -1.43 28.09
CA VAL A 406 2.34 -0.60 26.92
C VAL A 406 0.99 -1.01 26.35
N ARG A 407 0.81 -2.31 26.15
CA ARG A 407 -0.43 -2.89 25.61
C ARG A 407 -1.65 -2.54 26.47
N ASP A 408 -1.53 -2.66 27.77
CA ASP A 408 -2.63 -2.43 28.73
C ASP A 408 -3.04 -0.94 28.79
N ARG A 409 -2.14 -0.02 28.42
CA ARG A 409 -2.39 1.42 28.34
C ARG A 409 -2.61 1.93 26.92
N LEU A 410 -2.54 1.06 25.92
CA LEU A 410 -2.57 1.44 24.51
C LEU A 410 -3.85 2.17 24.14
N GLU A 411 -5.01 1.59 24.38
CA GLU A 411 -6.30 2.19 24.02
C GLU A 411 -6.54 3.52 24.74
N PRO A 412 -6.31 3.64 26.07
CA PRO A 412 -6.33 4.96 26.74
C PRO A 412 -5.36 5.97 26.15
N ALA A 413 -4.14 5.57 25.75
CA ALA A 413 -3.14 6.46 25.18
C ALA A 413 -3.50 6.93 23.75
N LEU A 414 -4.23 6.12 23.00
CA LEU A 414 -4.73 6.44 21.65
C LEU A 414 -6.07 7.18 21.65
N ALA A 415 -6.70 7.36 22.81
CA ALA A 415 -7.94 8.11 22.93
C ALA A 415 -7.72 9.60 22.56
N PRO A 416 -8.72 10.30 21.96
CA PRO A 416 -8.58 11.69 21.53
C PRO A 416 -8.06 12.61 22.63
N ALA A 417 -8.62 12.51 23.83
CA ALA A 417 -8.21 13.34 24.97
C ALA A 417 -6.76 13.12 25.42
N ALA A 418 -6.21 11.92 25.23
CA ALA A 418 -4.82 11.63 25.53
C ALA A 418 -3.89 12.15 24.44
N LEU A 419 -4.25 11.98 23.16
CA LEU A 419 -3.47 12.47 22.02
C LEU A 419 -3.40 14.00 21.99
N LEU A 420 -4.46 14.70 22.37
CA LEU A 420 -4.45 16.15 22.55
C LEU A 420 -3.46 16.64 23.63
N ARG A 421 -3.05 15.77 24.55
CA ARG A 421 -2.09 16.07 25.62
C ARG A 421 -0.71 15.48 25.36
N SER A 422 -0.53 14.79 24.25
CA SER A 422 0.69 14.06 23.93
C SER A 422 1.34 14.60 22.66
N PRO A 423 2.67 14.75 22.68
CA PRO A 423 3.43 15.09 21.48
C PRO A 423 3.68 13.91 20.54
N LEU A 424 2.94 12.81 20.66
CA LEU A 424 3.19 11.61 19.85
C LEU A 424 3.20 11.95 18.35
N PRO A 425 4.32 11.69 17.66
CA PRO A 425 4.43 11.94 16.24
C PRO A 425 3.72 10.84 15.44
N ALA A 426 3.28 11.20 14.24
CA ALA A 426 2.70 10.24 13.30
C ALA A 426 3.71 9.78 12.23
N THR A 427 4.92 10.34 12.23
CA THR A 427 6.00 10.03 11.30
C THR A 427 7.35 10.22 11.97
N VAL A 428 8.36 9.56 11.43
CA VAL A 428 9.73 9.57 11.98
C VAL A 428 10.45 10.91 11.75
N GLY A 429 10.13 11.62 10.65
CA GLY A 429 10.89 12.76 10.15
C GLY A 429 10.13 14.08 10.11
N GLU A 430 8.88 14.14 10.59
CA GLU A 430 8.05 15.35 10.54
C GLU A 430 7.81 15.89 9.11
N GLU A 431 8.05 15.04 8.12
CA GLU A 431 8.03 15.36 6.69
C GLU A 431 6.69 15.88 6.19
N TYR A 432 5.62 15.62 6.92
CA TYR A 432 4.26 16.09 6.60
C TYR A 432 3.76 17.21 7.51
N LEU A 433 4.64 17.84 8.29
CA LEU A 433 4.28 19.06 8.98
C LEU A 433 4.19 20.24 7.99
N PRO A 434 3.23 21.16 8.18
CA PRO A 434 3.17 22.39 7.40
C PRO A 434 4.48 23.18 7.45
N ARG A 435 4.89 23.76 6.34
CA ARG A 435 6.04 24.66 6.31
C ARG A 435 5.83 25.81 7.28
N GLY A 436 6.85 26.09 8.11
CA GLY A 436 6.80 27.11 9.14
C GLY A 436 6.27 26.62 10.50
N ALA A 437 5.70 25.41 10.61
CA ALA A 437 5.39 24.85 11.92
C ALA A 437 6.68 24.63 12.73
N SER A 438 6.72 25.12 13.98
CA SER A 438 7.88 24.99 14.86
C SER A 438 7.56 24.07 16.03
N LEU A 439 8.13 22.87 16.04
CA LEU A 439 7.93 21.92 17.14
C LEU A 439 8.55 22.37 18.45
N THR A 440 9.61 23.18 18.41
CA THR A 440 10.22 23.75 19.62
C THR A 440 9.28 24.70 20.33
N ALA A 441 8.39 25.38 19.61
CA ALA A 441 7.44 26.32 20.19
C ALA A 441 6.32 25.62 20.95
N TRP A 442 5.87 24.42 20.54
CA TRP A 442 4.83 23.72 21.29
C TRP A 442 5.39 22.90 22.46
N GLN A 443 6.65 22.48 22.42
CA GLN A 443 7.32 21.86 23.59
C GLN A 443 7.35 22.82 24.79
N VAL A 444 7.33 24.12 24.55
CA VAL A 444 7.31 25.17 25.57
C VAL A 444 5.87 25.55 26.00
N VAL A 445 4.90 25.32 25.14
CA VAL A 445 3.51 25.65 25.38
C VAL A 445 2.79 24.38 25.82
N SER A 446 2.47 24.26 27.11
CA SER A 446 1.56 23.20 27.62
C SER A 446 0.39 22.97 26.67
N PRO A 447 -0.11 21.73 26.54
CA PRO A 447 -1.22 21.44 25.64
C PRO A 447 -2.39 22.37 25.97
N ARG A 448 -2.61 23.36 25.09
CA ARG A 448 -3.66 24.34 25.27
C ARG A 448 -4.83 23.93 24.41
N LEU A 449 -5.86 23.46 25.09
CA LEU A 449 -7.17 23.31 24.48
C LEU A 449 -7.79 24.70 24.34
N GLY A 450 -7.85 25.24 23.14
CA GLY A 450 -8.49 26.49 22.84
C GLY A 450 -7.58 27.57 22.23
N PRO A 451 -8.16 28.65 21.73
CA PRO A 451 -7.42 29.76 21.17
C PRO A 451 -6.69 30.58 22.26
N LEU A 452 -5.56 31.14 21.89
CA LEU A 452 -4.77 32.05 22.70
C LEU A 452 -5.06 33.50 22.27
N VAL A 453 -5.33 34.35 23.22
CA VAL A 453 -5.39 35.80 22.98
C VAL A 453 -4.04 36.40 23.33
N GLU A 454 -3.34 37.00 22.35
CA GLU A 454 -1.98 37.46 22.52
C GLU A 454 -1.88 38.89 23.07
N TRP A 455 -2.85 39.75 22.75
CA TRP A 455 -2.84 41.17 23.14
C TRP A 455 -4.26 41.69 23.38
N GLY A 456 -4.44 42.50 24.43
CA GLY A 456 -5.73 43.08 24.80
C GLY A 456 -6.61 42.11 25.59
N GLY A 457 -7.32 42.61 26.58
CA GLY A 457 -8.22 41.82 27.41
C GLY A 457 -9.46 41.35 26.64
N ALA A 458 -9.34 40.27 25.85
CA ALA A 458 -10.50 39.70 25.19
C ALA A 458 -11.09 38.54 26.00
N ARG A 459 -12.41 38.48 26.07
CA ARG A 459 -13.15 37.33 26.57
C ARG A 459 -13.42 36.39 25.40
N VAL A 460 -12.95 35.15 25.51
CA VAL A 460 -13.17 34.09 24.51
C VAL A 460 -14.04 33.00 25.12
N GLU A 461 -15.15 32.72 24.46
CA GLU A 461 -16.06 31.62 24.78
C GLU A 461 -15.99 30.60 23.65
N VAL A 462 -15.61 29.38 23.97
CA VAL A 462 -15.61 28.26 22.99
C VAL A 462 -17.02 27.69 22.93
N LEU A 463 -17.72 27.92 21.81
CA LEU A 463 -19.07 27.39 21.58
C LEU A 463 -19.01 25.95 21.05
N GLU A 464 -18.04 25.67 20.19
CA GLU A 464 -17.84 24.34 19.59
C GLU A 464 -16.37 24.17 19.14
N ASP A 465 -15.77 23.00 19.35
CA ASP A 465 -14.49 22.60 18.75
C ASP A 465 -14.51 21.10 18.42
N ARG A 466 -14.46 20.79 17.10
CA ARG A 466 -14.39 19.43 16.55
C ARG A 466 -13.08 19.15 15.81
N GLY A 467 -12.04 19.89 16.10
CA GLY A 467 -10.73 19.75 15.45
C GLY A 467 -10.65 20.36 14.05
N VAL A 468 -11.50 19.99 13.12
CA VAL A 468 -11.60 20.57 11.75
C VAL A 468 -12.62 21.71 11.65
N PHE A 469 -13.33 21.97 12.71
CA PHE A 469 -14.31 23.05 12.84
C PHE A 469 -14.28 23.60 14.26
N ALA A 470 -14.21 24.91 14.41
CA ALA A 470 -14.34 25.58 15.70
C ALA A 470 -15.22 26.81 15.55
N ARG A 471 -16.11 27.01 16.54
CA ARG A 471 -16.94 28.23 16.68
C ARG A 471 -16.67 28.87 18.02
N LEU A 472 -16.34 30.14 17.98
CA LEU A 472 -16.01 30.95 19.17
C LEU A 472 -16.84 32.23 19.20
N ARG A 473 -17.07 32.73 20.42
CA ARG A 473 -17.49 34.11 20.63
C ARG A 473 -16.34 34.87 21.28
N VAL A 474 -15.94 35.99 20.66
CA VAL A 474 -14.84 36.83 21.13
C VAL A 474 -15.36 38.22 21.37
N SER A 475 -15.12 38.79 22.56
CA SER A 475 -15.49 40.14 22.91
C SER A 475 -14.28 40.91 23.44
N SER A 476 -13.96 42.07 22.85
CA SER A 476 -12.82 42.91 23.21
C SER A 476 -13.13 44.38 23.00
N GLU A 477 -12.57 45.24 23.85
CA GLU A 477 -12.68 46.70 23.72
C GLU A 477 -11.76 47.29 22.64
N THR A 478 -10.71 46.56 22.27
CA THR A 478 -9.72 46.93 21.25
C THR A 478 -9.56 45.84 20.22
N GLU A 479 -8.91 46.14 19.10
CA GLU A 479 -8.47 45.10 18.17
C GLU A 479 -7.53 44.12 18.87
N VAL A 480 -7.72 42.80 18.66
CA VAL A 480 -6.92 41.75 19.28
C VAL A 480 -6.41 40.77 18.22
N THR A 481 -5.22 40.21 18.44
CA THR A 481 -4.71 39.08 17.67
C THR A 481 -5.06 37.78 18.40
N LEU A 482 -5.89 36.98 17.76
CA LEU A 482 -6.25 35.66 18.24
C LEU A 482 -5.33 34.62 17.58
N ARG A 483 -4.68 33.79 18.38
CA ARG A 483 -3.86 32.66 17.91
C ARG A 483 -4.60 31.35 18.18
N TRP A 484 -4.68 30.51 17.15
CA TRP A 484 -5.38 29.25 17.23
C TRP A 484 -4.38 28.10 17.43
N ALA A 485 -4.67 27.18 18.31
CA ALA A 485 -3.90 25.96 18.47
C ALA A 485 -4.13 25.01 17.27
N ARG A 486 -3.80 25.51 16.08
CA ARG A 486 -3.89 24.83 14.79
C ARG A 486 -2.73 25.28 13.90
N TRP A 487 -2.05 24.36 13.24
CA TRP A 487 -1.04 24.73 12.25
C TRP A 487 -1.68 25.44 11.06
N ALA A 488 -1.07 26.54 10.64
CA ALA A 488 -1.49 27.26 9.45
C ALA A 488 -1.27 26.40 8.21
N PHE A 489 -2.34 26.15 7.48
CA PHE A 489 -2.34 25.38 6.24
C PHE A 489 -3.36 26.02 5.28
N PRO A 490 -3.12 26.04 3.95
CA PRO A 490 -3.92 26.82 3.00
C PRO A 490 -5.41 26.46 2.92
N GLN A 491 -5.82 25.35 3.50
CA GLN A 491 -7.21 24.89 3.51
C GLN A 491 -8.07 25.43 4.65
N TRP A 492 -7.48 26.12 5.61
CA TRP A 492 -8.26 26.76 6.67
C TRP A 492 -8.99 28.00 6.15
N ARG A 493 -10.22 28.20 6.61
CA ARG A 493 -11.07 29.37 6.35
C ARG A 493 -11.61 29.92 7.67
N LEU A 494 -11.64 31.22 7.77
CA LEU A 494 -12.22 31.92 8.90
C LEU A 494 -13.38 32.81 8.42
N ASP A 495 -14.51 32.70 9.09
CA ASP A 495 -15.61 33.64 8.96
C ASP A 495 -15.77 34.40 10.28
N VAL A 496 -15.98 35.71 10.21
CA VAL A 496 -16.28 36.61 11.33
C VAL A 496 -17.66 37.16 11.09
N ASN A 497 -18.63 36.86 11.96
CA ASN A 497 -20.03 37.21 11.80
C ASN A 497 -20.62 36.85 10.41
N GLY A 498 -20.21 35.67 9.87
CA GLY A 498 -20.64 35.17 8.55
C GLY A 498 -19.91 35.80 7.36
N SER A 499 -18.94 36.67 7.56
CA SER A 499 -18.12 37.27 6.50
C SER A 499 -16.72 36.69 6.53
N SER A 500 -16.19 36.33 5.34
CA SER A 500 -14.84 35.73 5.22
C SER A 500 -13.76 36.71 5.69
N ALA A 501 -12.85 36.23 6.52
CA ALA A 501 -11.74 36.99 7.08
C ALA A 501 -10.40 36.37 6.74
N ALA A 502 -9.35 37.21 6.70
CA ALA A 502 -8.00 36.79 6.41
C ALA A 502 -7.40 35.96 7.57
N LEU A 503 -6.66 34.93 7.24
CA LEU A 503 -5.83 34.19 8.17
C LEU A 503 -4.36 34.56 7.93
N GLU A 504 -3.64 34.76 9.02
CA GLU A 504 -2.20 35.00 9.03
C GLU A 504 -1.49 33.76 9.61
N ARG A 505 -0.21 33.67 9.39
CA ARG A 505 0.64 32.67 10.06
C ARG A 505 1.28 33.33 11.27
N GLY A 506 1.06 32.77 12.45
CA GLY A 506 1.71 33.17 13.67
C GLY A 506 3.20 32.81 13.73
N PRO A 507 3.95 33.33 14.72
CA PRO A 507 5.40 33.17 14.84
C PRO A 507 5.88 31.72 14.90
N SER A 508 5.06 30.80 15.40
CA SER A 508 5.38 29.37 15.53
C SER A 508 4.78 28.51 14.40
N GLY A 509 4.16 29.15 13.41
CA GLY A 509 3.50 28.49 12.29
C GLY A 509 2.04 28.13 12.54
N GLU A 510 1.48 28.55 13.67
CA GLU A 510 0.05 28.41 13.97
C GLU A 510 -0.79 29.44 13.18
N ILE A 511 -2.11 29.22 13.16
CA ILE A 511 -3.05 30.19 12.60
C ILE A 511 -3.14 31.38 13.52
N ALA A 512 -3.09 32.59 12.95
CA ALA A 512 -3.39 33.84 13.61
C ALA A 512 -4.48 34.60 12.84
N SER A 513 -5.26 35.40 13.56
CA SER A 513 -6.30 36.26 12.97
C SER A 513 -6.46 37.54 13.78
N ARG A 514 -6.65 38.68 13.09
CA ARG A 514 -6.97 39.97 13.72
C ARG A 514 -8.48 40.09 13.83
N ILE A 515 -8.94 40.37 15.06
CA ILE A 515 -10.35 40.52 15.38
C ILE A 515 -10.58 41.97 15.82
N PRO A 516 -11.46 42.70 15.15
CA PRO A 516 -11.79 44.09 15.53
C PRO A 516 -12.34 44.21 16.94
N ALA A 517 -12.36 45.44 17.49
CA ALA A 517 -13.08 45.73 18.72
C ALA A 517 -14.58 45.40 18.58
N GLY A 518 -15.19 44.90 19.66
CA GLY A 518 -16.60 44.51 19.68
C GLY A 518 -16.81 43.07 20.11
N SER A 519 -18.02 42.55 19.86
CA SER A 519 -18.38 41.17 20.10
C SER A 519 -18.62 40.47 18.75
N HIS A 520 -17.86 39.40 18.49
CA HIS A 520 -17.85 38.72 17.23
C HIS A 520 -18.03 37.21 17.40
N GLU A 521 -18.79 36.61 16.50
CA GLU A 521 -18.84 35.15 16.35
C GLU A 521 -17.87 34.72 15.24
N LEU A 522 -16.99 33.78 15.55
CA LEU A 522 -15.93 33.31 14.69
C LEU A 522 -16.19 31.84 14.32
N GLU A 523 -16.11 31.52 13.05
CA GLU A 523 -16.12 30.13 12.56
C GLU A 523 -14.84 29.85 11.83
N LEU A 524 -14.00 28.98 12.39
CA LEU A 524 -12.81 28.42 11.74
C LEU A 524 -13.14 27.03 11.21
N ARG A 525 -12.96 26.81 9.91
CA ARG A 525 -13.22 25.51 9.26
C ARG A 525 -12.10 25.08 8.33
N TYR A 526 -11.82 23.79 8.32
CA TYR A 526 -10.90 23.17 7.38
C TYR A 526 -11.67 22.66 6.15
N GLU A 527 -11.36 23.19 4.98
CA GLU A 527 -11.99 22.81 3.72
C GLU A 527 -11.02 21.91 2.92
N PRO A 528 -11.39 20.66 2.64
CA PRO A 528 -10.53 19.81 1.81
C PRO A 528 -10.20 20.45 0.46
N PRO A 529 -8.98 20.27 -0.07
CA PRO A 529 -8.54 20.89 -1.32
C PRO A 529 -9.48 20.64 -2.49
N ALA A 530 -9.66 21.63 -3.37
CA ALA A 530 -10.46 21.47 -4.60
C ALA A 530 -9.92 20.30 -5.46
N ALA A 531 -8.62 20.10 -5.47
CA ALA A 531 -7.97 18.97 -6.13
C ALA A 531 -8.50 17.61 -5.64
N ARG A 532 -8.84 17.49 -4.35
CA ARG A 532 -9.46 16.28 -3.80
C ARG A 532 -10.86 16.05 -4.35
N ARG A 533 -11.66 17.10 -4.49
CA ARG A 533 -12.99 16.99 -5.12
C ARG A 533 -12.86 16.53 -6.57
N ALA A 534 -11.94 17.13 -7.32
CA ALA A 534 -11.62 16.68 -8.68
C ALA A 534 -11.17 15.21 -8.72
N GLY A 535 -10.29 14.82 -7.81
CA GLY A 535 -9.84 13.43 -7.66
C GLY A 535 -10.98 12.46 -7.34
N LEU A 536 -11.92 12.83 -6.44
CA LEU A 536 -13.11 12.03 -6.15
C LEU A 536 -14.01 11.85 -7.38
N TRP A 537 -14.21 12.90 -8.18
CA TRP A 537 -14.96 12.79 -9.44
C TRP A 537 -14.27 11.86 -10.43
N LEU A 538 -12.95 11.99 -10.62
CA LEU A 538 -12.16 11.10 -11.47
C LEU A 538 -12.22 9.64 -10.99
N SER A 539 -12.12 9.42 -9.69
CA SER A 539 -12.23 8.08 -9.09
C SER A 539 -13.63 7.50 -9.28
N GLY A 540 -14.67 8.31 -9.16
CA GLY A 540 -16.06 7.91 -9.42
C GLY A 540 -16.30 7.52 -10.88
N ILE A 541 -15.81 8.33 -11.82
CA ILE A 541 -15.89 8.03 -13.27
C ILE A 541 -15.12 6.74 -13.58
N ALA A 542 -13.92 6.55 -13.01
CA ALA A 542 -13.14 5.34 -13.20
C ALA A 542 -13.84 4.11 -12.63
N LEU A 543 -14.48 4.22 -11.47
CA LEU A 543 -15.26 3.13 -10.86
C LEU A 543 -16.46 2.75 -11.74
N LEU A 544 -17.21 3.72 -12.24
CA LEU A 544 -18.32 3.49 -13.17
C LEU A 544 -17.84 2.84 -14.47
N SER A 545 -16.68 3.27 -15.00
CA SER A 545 -16.05 2.67 -16.18
C SER A 545 -15.67 1.21 -15.94
N CYS A 546 -15.06 0.89 -14.78
CA CYS A 546 -14.75 -0.48 -14.39
C CYS A 546 -16.04 -1.33 -14.27
N ALA A 547 -17.11 -0.80 -13.65
CA ALA A 547 -18.39 -1.47 -13.55
C ALA A 547 -19.01 -1.75 -14.93
N ALA A 548 -18.97 -0.77 -15.84
CA ALA A 548 -19.45 -0.94 -17.21
C ALA A 548 -18.67 -2.03 -17.97
N ILE A 549 -17.34 -2.08 -17.84
CA ILE A 549 -16.49 -3.12 -18.44
C ILE A 549 -16.85 -4.50 -17.86
N ALA A 550 -17.06 -4.61 -16.54
CA ALA A 550 -17.45 -5.84 -15.89
C ALA A 550 -18.81 -6.35 -16.39
N LEU A 551 -19.81 -5.48 -16.45
CA LEU A 551 -21.16 -5.81 -16.92
C LEU A 551 -21.20 -6.18 -18.42
N ALA A 552 -20.42 -5.50 -19.26
CA ALA A 552 -20.29 -5.83 -20.67
C ALA A 552 -19.64 -7.21 -20.90
N GLY A 553 -18.78 -7.65 -19.97
CA GLY A 553 -18.17 -8.99 -19.98
C GLY A 553 -19.11 -10.10 -19.49
N ALA A 554 -20.10 -9.77 -18.65
CA ALA A 554 -21.04 -10.74 -18.08
C ALA A 554 -22.21 -11.10 -19.02
N ARG A 555 -22.44 -10.34 -20.10
CA ARG A 555 -23.48 -10.69 -21.08
C ARG A 555 -23.10 -11.98 -21.78
N PRO A 556 -23.91 -13.08 -21.71
CA PRO A 556 -23.65 -14.28 -22.47
C PRO A 556 -23.60 -13.89 -23.94
N GLY A 557 -22.50 -14.23 -24.61
CA GLY A 557 -22.39 -14.07 -26.06
C GLY A 557 -23.65 -14.66 -26.69
N ARG A 558 -24.38 -13.88 -27.49
CA ARG A 558 -25.38 -14.44 -28.40
C ARG A 558 -24.65 -15.54 -29.15
N SER A 559 -24.97 -16.80 -28.81
CA SER A 559 -24.50 -17.95 -29.56
C SER A 559 -24.77 -17.64 -31.02
N ALA A 560 -23.72 -17.52 -31.83
CA ALA A 560 -23.86 -17.55 -33.25
C ALA A 560 -24.66 -18.84 -33.54
N GLN A 561 -25.90 -18.70 -33.94
CA GLN A 561 -26.68 -19.83 -34.45
C GLN A 561 -25.78 -20.49 -35.50
N PRO A 562 -25.51 -21.79 -35.44
CA PRO A 562 -24.83 -22.45 -36.52
C PRO A 562 -25.67 -22.24 -37.76
N GLY A 563 -25.13 -21.52 -38.74
CA GLY A 563 -25.73 -21.39 -40.04
C GLY A 563 -26.06 -22.77 -40.59
N PRO A 564 -27.17 -22.92 -41.37
CA PRO A 564 -27.55 -24.21 -41.87
C PRO A 564 -26.38 -24.83 -42.65
N GLY A 565 -25.95 -25.99 -42.21
CA GLY A 565 -24.85 -26.76 -42.81
C GLY A 565 -25.12 -27.03 -44.31
N PRO A 566 -24.05 -27.23 -45.12
CA PRO A 566 -24.12 -27.39 -46.58
C PRO A 566 -24.76 -28.71 -47.09
N PHE A 567 -25.55 -29.41 -46.28
CA PHE A 567 -26.17 -30.70 -46.63
C PHE A 567 -27.67 -30.64 -46.87
N ALA A 568 -28.25 -29.49 -47.22
CA ALA A 568 -29.67 -29.37 -47.61
C ALA A 568 -29.86 -29.01 -49.11
N ARG A 569 -29.03 -29.54 -50.03
CA ARG A 569 -29.24 -29.45 -51.48
C ARG A 569 -28.80 -30.75 -52.16
N ALA A 570 -29.51 -31.82 -51.94
CA ALA A 570 -29.41 -33.01 -52.79
C ALA A 570 -30.62 -33.93 -52.61
N THR A 571 -31.87 -33.42 -52.91
CA THR A 571 -33.03 -34.27 -53.25
C THR A 571 -34.03 -33.40 -53.98
N GLN A 572 -33.75 -33.15 -55.26
CA GLN A 572 -34.73 -32.86 -56.31
C GLN A 572 -33.98 -32.85 -57.63
N ARG A 573 -33.75 -34.06 -58.19
CA ARG A 573 -33.88 -34.44 -59.60
C ARG A 573 -33.79 -35.96 -59.68
#